data_358c5ea7c9631104e9f57c39f43e0a6e
#
_entry.id   358c5ea7c9631104e9f57c39f43e0a6e
#
_cell.length_a   1.000
_cell.length_b   1.000
_cell.length_c   1.000
_cell.angle_alpha   90.00
_cell.angle_beta   90.00
_cell.angle_gamma   90.00
#
_symmetry.space_group_name_H-M   'P 1'
#
loop_
_entity.id
_entity.type
_entity.pdbx_description
1 polymer ?
#
loop_
_entity_poly.entity_id
_entity_poly.type
_entity_poly.pdbx_seq_one_letter_code
_entity_poly.pdbx_strand_id
1 'polypeptide(L)'
;MLYLTIVGFDSFFEVIEACTLSNKSAQLDLQLSLEIPAGSETAAPGKWVKGPDYKLFAAVKEELGDLNIIAEDLGFMTDEVIELRERTGFPGMKILQFAFNPDDESIDSPHLAPNNSVMYTGTHDNNTVLGWYRNEIDDPTREYLARYTNRKEYETVPHAMLRTVFASVSFMAIATMQDLLELDGSARMNFPSTLGGNWSWRMTEDQLTPAVEENLLDLTTIYRRINENLVDSNQ
;
A
#
# COMPACT_ATOMS: atom_id res chain seq x y z
N MET A 1 -4.17 -4.68 -12.35
CA MET A 1 -2.78 -5.11 -12.20
C MET A 1 -2.61 -5.55 -10.75
N LEU A 2 -2.34 -6.83 -10.51
CA LEU A 2 -2.23 -7.36 -9.16
C LEU A 2 -0.74 -7.60 -8.88
N TYR A 3 -0.15 -6.83 -7.98
CA TYR A 3 1.20 -7.07 -7.46
C TYR A 3 1.14 -7.89 -6.17
N LEU A 4 2.15 -8.66 -5.95
CA LEU A 4 2.28 -9.48 -4.76
C LEU A 4 3.31 -8.87 -3.83
N THR A 5 2.89 -8.39 -2.68
CA THR A 5 3.79 -7.97 -1.60
C THR A 5 3.81 -9.05 -0.53
N ILE A 6 4.95 -9.67 -0.32
CA ILE A 6 5.13 -10.70 0.70
C ILE A 6 5.71 -10.04 1.95
N VAL A 7 4.97 -10.16 3.05
CA VAL A 7 5.36 -9.63 4.36
C VAL A 7 5.78 -10.79 5.26
N GLY A 8 7.10 -11.04 5.33
CA GLY A 8 7.68 -12.06 6.23
C GLY A 8 9.13 -12.36 5.81
N PHE A 9 10.06 -12.29 6.75
CA PHE A 9 11.50 -12.31 6.44
C PHE A 9 12.06 -13.68 6.04
N ASP A 10 11.45 -14.79 6.46
CA ASP A 10 12.04 -16.12 6.28
C ASP A 10 11.57 -16.87 5.01
N SER A 11 10.45 -16.46 4.40
CA SER A 11 9.90 -17.11 3.20
C SER A 11 10.11 -16.32 1.91
N PHE A 12 10.67 -15.10 1.99
CA PHE A 12 10.86 -14.21 0.84
C PHE A 12 11.81 -14.78 -0.22
N PHE A 13 12.87 -15.47 0.20
CA PHE A 13 13.86 -16.05 -0.71
C PHE A 13 13.34 -17.27 -1.49
N GLU A 14 12.51 -18.11 -0.88
CA GLU A 14 12.00 -19.33 -1.54
C GLU A 14 10.96 -19.00 -2.62
N VAL A 15 10.12 -17.98 -2.41
CA VAL A 15 9.15 -17.52 -3.42
C VAL A 15 9.84 -16.81 -4.59
N ILE A 16 10.91 -16.05 -4.34
CA ILE A 16 11.74 -15.47 -5.40
C ILE A 16 12.41 -16.57 -6.23
N GLU A 17 12.89 -17.63 -5.61
CA GLU A 17 13.53 -18.75 -6.34
C GLU A 17 12.52 -19.47 -7.24
N ALA A 18 11.30 -19.72 -6.80
CA ALA A 18 10.22 -20.27 -7.61
C ALA A 18 9.80 -19.33 -8.77
N CYS A 19 9.85 -18.02 -8.57
CA CYS A 19 9.58 -17.01 -9.61
C CYS A 19 10.77 -16.79 -10.56
N THR A 20 12.02 -17.00 -10.10
CA THR A 20 13.26 -16.76 -10.89
C THR A 20 13.55 -17.88 -11.89
N LEU A 21 12.96 -19.06 -11.72
CA LEU A 21 13.08 -20.18 -12.68
C LEU A 21 12.43 -19.90 -14.05
N SER A 22 11.66 -18.83 -14.18
CA SER A 22 11.10 -18.37 -15.45
C SER A 22 11.83 -17.15 -15.99
N ASN A 23 13.01 -17.19 -16.37
CA ASN A 23 13.92 -16.22 -17.02
C ASN A 23 13.27 -15.01 -17.77
N LYS A 24 12.21 -14.43 -17.24
CA LYS A 24 11.48 -13.27 -17.74
C LYS A 24 11.31 -12.29 -16.59
N SER A 25 11.72 -11.05 -16.78
CA SER A 25 11.53 -9.93 -15.86
C SER A 25 10.10 -9.96 -15.29
N ALA A 26 10.00 -10.32 -14.02
CA ALA A 26 8.74 -10.66 -13.40
C ALA A 26 8.02 -9.40 -12.90
N GLN A 27 7.28 -8.78 -13.79
CA GLN A 27 5.98 -8.22 -13.43
C GLN A 27 4.98 -9.33 -13.73
N LEU A 28 4.64 -10.11 -12.73
CA LEU A 28 3.60 -11.13 -12.84
C LEU A 28 2.24 -10.45 -12.88
N ASP A 29 1.80 -10.10 -14.06
CA ASP A 29 0.39 -9.93 -14.36
C ASP A 29 -0.25 -11.31 -14.22
N LEU A 30 -0.80 -11.58 -13.03
CA LEU A 30 -1.27 -12.92 -12.68
C LEU A 30 -2.47 -13.36 -13.50
N GLN A 31 -3.18 -12.42 -14.11
CA GLN A 31 -4.36 -12.70 -14.92
C GLN A 31 -4.12 -12.47 -16.41
N LEU A 32 -3.57 -11.32 -16.77
CA LEU A 32 -3.26 -10.92 -18.14
C LEU A 32 -1.86 -10.32 -18.18
N SER A 33 -0.98 -10.83 -19.02
CA SER A 33 0.34 -10.26 -19.28
C SER A 33 0.36 -9.59 -20.65
N LEU A 34 0.99 -8.41 -20.74
CA LEU A 34 1.21 -7.76 -22.03
C LEU A 34 2.55 -8.24 -22.62
N GLU A 35 2.51 -9.12 -23.60
CA GLU A 35 3.70 -9.54 -24.33
C GLU A 35 4.05 -8.50 -25.39
N ILE A 36 5.17 -7.81 -25.21
CA ILE A 36 5.68 -6.79 -26.11
C ILE A 36 6.85 -7.37 -26.90
N PRO A 37 6.85 -7.29 -28.26
CA PRO A 37 7.96 -7.78 -29.05
C PRO A 37 9.29 -7.09 -28.67
N ALA A 38 10.36 -7.88 -28.58
CA ALA A 38 11.68 -7.36 -28.26
C ALA A 38 12.11 -6.28 -29.27
N GLY A 39 12.64 -5.16 -28.76
CA GLY A 39 13.07 -4.02 -29.57
C GLY A 39 11.95 -3.02 -29.91
N SER A 40 10.74 -3.20 -29.40
CA SER A 40 9.66 -2.20 -29.53
C SER A 40 9.97 -0.98 -28.67
N GLU A 41 9.81 0.21 -29.24
CA GLU A 41 9.99 1.48 -28.51
C GLU A 41 8.84 1.82 -27.56
N THR A 42 7.67 1.23 -27.79
CA THR A 42 6.45 1.44 -26.98
C THR A 42 5.72 0.12 -26.75
N ALA A 43 4.74 0.13 -25.85
CA ALA A 43 3.87 -1.02 -25.56
C ALA A 43 2.76 -1.21 -26.62
N ALA A 44 2.57 -0.29 -27.55
CA ALA A 44 1.47 -0.31 -28.53
C ALA A 44 1.39 -1.61 -29.37
N PRO A 45 2.51 -2.24 -29.82
CA PRO A 45 2.45 -3.50 -30.54
C PRO A 45 2.23 -4.73 -29.64
N GLY A 46 2.08 -4.54 -28.33
CA GLY A 46 1.88 -5.62 -27.37
C GLY A 46 0.57 -6.38 -27.56
N LYS A 47 0.58 -7.64 -27.15
CA LYS A 47 -0.60 -8.51 -27.12
C LYS A 47 -0.87 -8.99 -25.71
N TRP A 48 -2.11 -8.87 -25.28
CA TRP A 48 -2.56 -9.43 -24.02
C TRP A 48 -2.63 -10.96 -24.10
N VAL A 49 -1.94 -11.62 -23.20
CA VAL A 49 -1.97 -13.08 -23.04
C VAL A 49 -2.45 -13.44 -21.66
N LYS A 50 -3.11 -14.59 -21.53
CA LYS A 50 -3.61 -15.04 -20.23
C LYS A 50 -2.45 -15.46 -19.33
N GLY A 51 -2.43 -14.92 -18.12
CA GLY A 51 -1.49 -15.29 -17.07
C GLY A 51 -1.85 -16.64 -16.40
N PRO A 52 -1.09 -17.06 -15.37
CA PRO A 52 -1.29 -18.32 -14.67
C PRO A 52 -2.57 -18.40 -13.85
N ASP A 53 -3.21 -17.25 -13.55
CA ASP A 53 -4.45 -17.15 -12.79
C ASP A 53 -4.32 -17.85 -11.40
N TYR A 54 -5.42 -18.35 -10.85
CA TYR A 54 -5.47 -19.01 -9.55
C TYR A 54 -4.56 -20.25 -9.41
N LYS A 55 -4.17 -20.86 -10.52
CA LYS A 55 -3.28 -22.06 -10.53
C LYS A 55 -1.94 -21.80 -9.84
N LEU A 56 -1.38 -20.58 -10.00
CA LEU A 56 -0.14 -20.22 -9.32
C LEU A 56 -0.32 -20.25 -7.80
N PHE A 57 -1.38 -19.61 -7.32
CA PHE A 57 -1.65 -19.53 -5.88
C PHE A 57 -1.97 -20.90 -5.28
N ALA A 58 -2.68 -21.76 -6.03
CA ALA A 58 -2.94 -23.12 -5.61
C ALA A 58 -1.63 -23.92 -5.46
N ALA A 59 -0.72 -23.80 -6.42
CA ALA A 59 0.59 -24.48 -6.36
C ALA A 59 1.45 -23.92 -5.22
N VAL A 60 1.48 -22.60 -5.04
CA VAL A 60 2.21 -21.96 -3.93
C VAL A 60 1.68 -22.45 -2.57
N LYS A 61 0.35 -22.53 -2.41
CA LYS A 61 -0.27 -23.03 -1.18
C LYS A 61 0.01 -24.51 -0.94
N GLU A 62 0.03 -25.32 -2.00
CA GLU A 62 0.34 -26.76 -1.92
C GLU A 62 1.79 -26.99 -1.48
N GLU A 63 2.75 -26.24 -2.01
CA GLU A 63 4.18 -26.43 -1.75
C GLU A 63 4.67 -25.73 -0.47
N LEU A 64 4.15 -24.51 -0.18
CA LEU A 64 4.65 -23.65 0.91
C LEU A 64 3.68 -23.46 2.05
N GLY A 65 2.44 -23.99 1.94
CA GLY A 65 1.38 -23.78 2.92
C GLY A 65 0.74 -22.39 2.84
N ASP A 66 0.12 -21.96 3.93
CA ASP A 66 -0.50 -20.63 4.00
C ASP A 66 0.57 -19.56 4.25
N LEU A 67 0.65 -18.60 3.34
CA LEU A 67 1.57 -17.47 3.39
C LEU A 67 0.84 -16.18 3.74
N ASN A 68 1.52 -15.29 4.44
CA ASN A 68 1.04 -13.93 4.72
C ASN A 68 1.30 -13.03 3.49
N ILE A 69 0.32 -12.96 2.61
CA ILE A 69 0.40 -12.23 1.34
C ILE A 69 -0.60 -11.08 1.36
N ILE A 70 -0.14 -9.89 0.96
CA ILE A 70 -0.98 -8.73 0.68
C ILE A 70 -1.02 -8.56 -0.85
N ALA A 71 -2.22 -8.57 -1.42
CA ALA A 71 -2.39 -8.36 -2.86
C ALA A 71 -2.37 -6.87 -3.16
N GLU A 72 -1.43 -6.41 -3.99
CA GLU A 72 -1.48 -5.06 -4.53
C GLU A 72 -2.50 -5.02 -5.66
N ASP A 73 -3.69 -4.52 -5.35
CA ASP A 73 -4.84 -4.38 -6.24
C ASP A 73 -5.07 -2.90 -6.59
N LEU A 74 -4.00 -2.21 -6.94
CA LEU A 74 -4.00 -0.81 -7.34
C LEU A 74 -4.09 -0.68 -8.87
N GLY A 75 -4.74 0.38 -9.36
CA GLY A 75 -4.87 0.68 -10.79
C GLY A 75 -6.20 0.21 -11.38
N PHE A 76 -6.18 -0.24 -12.65
CA PHE A 76 -7.41 -0.62 -13.34
C PHE A 76 -7.87 -2.01 -12.89
N MET A 77 -8.92 -2.04 -12.08
CA MET A 77 -9.52 -3.27 -11.55
C MET A 77 -10.65 -3.75 -12.45
N THR A 78 -10.50 -4.95 -13.03
CA THR A 78 -11.61 -5.65 -13.70
C THR A 78 -12.30 -6.61 -12.73
N ASP A 79 -13.54 -7.01 -13.05
CA ASP A 79 -14.29 -7.97 -12.23
C ASP A 79 -13.52 -9.27 -12.03
N GLU A 80 -12.78 -9.71 -13.06
CA GLU A 80 -11.98 -10.93 -12.99
C GLU A 80 -10.78 -10.81 -12.04
N VAL A 81 -10.14 -9.63 -11.97
CA VAL A 81 -9.04 -9.38 -11.01
C VAL A 81 -9.58 -9.37 -9.58
N ILE A 82 -10.75 -8.77 -9.38
CA ILE A 82 -11.42 -8.77 -8.08
C ILE A 82 -11.76 -10.21 -7.67
N GLU A 83 -12.37 -11.00 -8.58
CA GLU A 83 -12.70 -12.40 -8.34
C GLU A 83 -11.44 -13.24 -8.01
N LEU A 84 -10.34 -13.03 -8.74
CA LEU A 84 -9.08 -13.72 -8.48
C LEU A 84 -8.57 -13.42 -7.07
N ARG A 85 -8.53 -12.13 -6.66
CA ARG A 85 -8.14 -11.74 -5.31
C ARG A 85 -9.06 -12.39 -4.25
N GLU A 86 -10.37 -12.34 -4.44
CA GLU A 86 -11.33 -12.94 -3.51
C GLU A 86 -11.13 -14.45 -3.36
N ARG A 87 -10.86 -15.15 -4.45
CA ARG A 87 -10.58 -16.60 -4.44
C ARG A 87 -9.30 -16.96 -3.70
N THR A 88 -8.29 -16.09 -3.73
CA THR A 88 -7.05 -16.30 -2.95
C THR A 88 -7.26 -16.07 -1.45
N GLY A 89 -8.26 -15.27 -1.08
CA GLY A 89 -8.46 -14.81 0.29
C GLY A 89 -7.46 -13.75 0.75
N PHE A 90 -6.58 -13.28 -0.13
CA PHE A 90 -5.58 -12.27 0.21
C PHE A 90 -6.24 -10.90 0.45
N PRO A 91 -5.80 -10.16 1.49
CA PRO A 91 -6.21 -8.79 1.67
C PRO A 91 -5.71 -7.91 0.53
N GLY A 92 -6.59 -7.03 0.05
CA GLY A 92 -6.22 -5.96 -0.88
C GLY A 92 -5.69 -4.73 -0.16
N MET A 93 -5.20 -3.76 -0.93
CA MET A 93 -4.69 -2.49 -0.45
C MET A 93 -5.75 -1.40 -0.57
N LYS A 94 -5.74 -0.46 0.38
CA LYS A 94 -6.51 0.77 0.37
C LYS A 94 -5.58 1.93 0.67
N ILE A 95 -5.50 2.88 -0.25
CA ILE A 95 -4.57 4.01 -0.17
C ILE A 95 -5.35 5.27 0.17
N LEU A 96 -5.21 5.76 1.40
CA LEU A 96 -6.02 6.87 1.88
C LEU A 96 -5.86 8.15 1.05
N GLN A 97 -4.70 8.40 0.44
CA GLN A 97 -4.54 9.54 -0.49
C GLN A 97 -5.48 9.48 -1.69
N PHE A 98 -5.96 8.29 -2.10
CA PHE A 98 -6.90 8.12 -3.21
C PHE A 98 -8.37 8.26 -2.79
N ALA A 99 -8.64 8.38 -1.49
CA ALA A 99 -10.01 8.46 -0.95
C ALA A 99 -10.67 9.84 -1.12
N PHE A 100 -9.91 10.88 -1.47
CA PHE A 100 -10.39 12.26 -1.41
C PHE A 100 -10.65 12.85 -2.79
N ASN A 101 -11.71 12.36 -3.44
CA ASN A 101 -12.28 13.00 -4.62
C ASN A 101 -13.66 13.57 -4.22
N PRO A 102 -13.86 14.90 -4.25
CA PRO A 102 -15.16 15.47 -3.86
C PRO A 102 -16.30 15.17 -4.84
N ASP A 103 -15.97 14.78 -6.08
CA ASP A 103 -16.94 14.57 -7.16
C ASP A 103 -17.27 13.09 -7.39
N ASP A 104 -16.55 12.17 -6.75
CA ASP A 104 -16.72 10.73 -6.99
C ASP A 104 -16.44 9.92 -5.72
N GLU A 105 -17.13 8.78 -5.59
CA GLU A 105 -16.95 7.85 -4.48
C GLU A 105 -15.74 6.95 -4.74
N SER A 106 -14.73 7.04 -3.88
CA SER A 106 -13.53 6.21 -3.98
C SER A 106 -13.67 4.93 -3.17
N ILE A 107 -13.34 3.80 -3.79
CA ILE A 107 -13.23 2.49 -3.14
C ILE A 107 -12.14 2.43 -2.06
N ASP A 108 -11.25 3.44 -2.03
CA ASP A 108 -10.21 3.60 -1.00
C ASP A 108 -10.72 4.33 0.24
N SER A 109 -11.98 4.78 0.21
CA SER A 109 -12.59 5.43 1.37
C SER A 109 -12.68 4.48 2.56
N PRO A 110 -12.22 4.88 3.75
CA PRO A 110 -12.20 4.02 4.94
C PRO A 110 -13.56 3.41 5.30
N HIS A 111 -14.66 4.12 5.05
CA HIS A 111 -16.02 3.64 5.33
C HIS A 111 -16.52 2.58 4.33
N LEU A 112 -15.87 2.44 3.17
CA LEU A 112 -16.16 1.43 2.15
C LEU A 112 -15.16 0.27 2.17
N ALA A 113 -14.08 0.39 2.92
CA ALA A 113 -13.05 -0.62 2.97
C ALA A 113 -13.61 -1.94 3.55
N PRO A 114 -13.33 -3.09 2.92
CA PRO A 114 -13.63 -4.39 3.53
C PRO A 114 -12.69 -4.66 4.72
N ASN A 115 -13.15 -5.46 5.68
CA ASN A 115 -12.28 -5.85 6.79
C ASN A 115 -11.01 -6.56 6.31
N ASN A 116 -11.13 -7.46 5.31
CA ASN A 116 -9.97 -8.12 4.68
C ASN A 116 -9.24 -7.19 3.73
N SER A 117 -8.66 -6.13 4.27
CA SER A 117 -7.83 -5.16 3.54
C SER A 117 -6.76 -4.55 4.45
N VAL A 118 -5.76 -3.94 3.83
CA VAL A 118 -4.73 -3.16 4.50
C VAL A 118 -4.91 -1.70 4.11
N MET A 119 -5.05 -0.82 5.10
CA MET A 119 -5.17 0.62 4.88
C MET A 119 -3.81 1.30 5.05
N TYR A 120 -3.42 2.10 4.06
CA TYR A 120 -2.16 2.84 4.01
C TYR A 120 -2.41 4.35 4.02
N THR A 121 -1.50 5.15 4.59
CA THR A 121 -1.47 6.59 4.33
C THR A 121 -1.11 6.87 2.88
N GLY A 122 -0.13 6.17 2.36
CA GLY A 122 0.41 6.15 1.02
C GLY A 122 1.43 5.03 0.89
N THR A 123 1.86 4.70 -0.33
CA THR A 123 2.92 3.73 -0.62
C THR A 123 4.24 4.44 -0.91
N HIS A 124 5.28 3.67 -1.24
CA HIS A 124 6.56 4.23 -1.71
C HIS A 124 6.44 5.02 -3.02
N ASP A 125 5.42 4.74 -3.84
CA ASP A 125 5.16 5.43 -5.11
C ASP A 125 4.38 6.74 -4.94
N ASN A 126 3.69 6.90 -3.82
CA ASN A 126 2.99 8.13 -3.48
C ASN A 126 3.97 9.20 -2.97
N ASN A 127 3.56 10.44 -3.01
CA ASN A 127 4.22 11.49 -2.25
C ASN A 127 3.96 11.29 -0.75
N THR A 128 4.77 11.90 0.11
CA THR A 128 4.41 12.01 1.52
C THR A 128 3.05 12.71 1.65
N VAL A 129 2.30 12.41 2.68
CA VAL A 129 0.98 13.06 2.91
C VAL A 129 1.10 14.58 2.88
N LEU A 130 2.13 15.14 3.51
CA LEU A 130 2.32 16.59 3.53
C LEU A 130 2.71 17.16 2.17
N GLY A 131 3.56 16.44 1.40
CA GLY A 131 3.94 16.81 0.04
C GLY A 131 2.76 16.75 -0.91
N TRP A 132 1.97 15.68 -0.87
CA TRP A 132 0.75 15.50 -1.62
C TRP A 132 -0.28 16.60 -1.31
N TYR A 133 -0.56 16.86 -0.04
CA TYR A 133 -1.51 17.89 0.39
C TYR A 133 -1.14 19.29 -0.09
N ARG A 134 0.16 19.63 -0.07
CA ARG A 134 0.63 20.95 -0.47
C ARG A 134 0.68 21.17 -1.97
N ASN A 135 1.04 20.13 -2.73
CA ASN A 135 1.48 20.29 -4.11
C ASN A 135 0.64 19.54 -5.15
N GLU A 136 -0.18 18.54 -4.75
CA GLU A 136 -0.83 17.62 -5.71
C GLU A 136 -2.36 17.71 -5.69
N ILE A 137 -2.96 18.34 -4.66
CA ILE A 137 -4.42 18.47 -4.57
C ILE A 137 -4.86 19.94 -4.57
N ASP A 138 -6.08 20.17 -5.03
CA ASP A 138 -6.73 21.47 -5.08
C ASP A 138 -7.48 21.82 -3.77
N ASP A 139 -8.02 23.04 -3.70
CA ASP A 139 -8.73 23.50 -2.50
C ASP A 139 -10.03 22.74 -2.22
N PRO A 140 -10.87 22.38 -3.21
CA PRO A 140 -12.02 21.51 -2.97
C PRO A 140 -11.66 20.17 -2.33
N THR A 141 -10.60 19.52 -2.80
CA THR A 141 -10.09 18.28 -2.21
C THR A 141 -9.57 18.47 -0.80
N ARG A 142 -8.86 19.59 -0.52
CA ARG A 142 -8.41 19.94 0.85
C ARG A 142 -9.59 20.15 1.80
N GLU A 143 -10.63 20.84 1.35
CA GLU A 143 -11.84 21.04 2.14
C GLU A 143 -12.56 19.71 2.41
N TYR A 144 -12.71 18.87 1.39
CA TYR A 144 -13.31 17.55 1.55
C TYR A 144 -12.53 16.69 2.54
N LEU A 145 -11.19 16.62 2.41
CA LEU A 145 -10.31 15.93 3.34
C LEU A 145 -10.51 16.43 4.79
N ALA A 146 -10.49 17.73 4.99
CA ALA A 146 -10.63 18.31 6.33
C ALA A 146 -11.98 17.95 6.96
N ARG A 147 -13.05 17.95 6.20
CA ARG A 147 -14.39 17.54 6.63
C ARG A 147 -14.48 16.05 6.89
N TYR A 148 -13.99 15.24 5.96
CA TYR A 148 -14.03 13.77 6.06
C TYR A 148 -13.26 13.27 7.28
N THR A 149 -12.04 13.75 7.47
CA THR A 149 -11.20 13.37 8.59
C THR A 149 -11.60 14.04 9.90
N ASN A 150 -12.53 15.00 9.87
CA ASN A 150 -12.88 15.86 11.02
C ASN A 150 -11.64 16.54 11.64
N ARG A 151 -10.69 16.95 10.76
CA ARG A 151 -9.44 17.58 11.16
C ARG A 151 -9.68 18.87 11.96
N LYS A 152 -9.03 19.01 13.09
CA LYS A 152 -9.09 20.21 13.92
C LYS A 152 -8.04 21.23 13.46
N GLU A 153 -8.24 22.52 13.78
CA GLU A 153 -7.31 23.59 13.38
C GLU A 153 -5.88 23.37 13.92
N TYR A 154 -5.77 22.78 15.11
CA TYR A 154 -4.49 22.48 15.76
C TYR A 154 -3.86 21.15 15.30
N GLU A 155 -4.58 20.35 14.52
CA GLU A 155 -4.13 19.04 14.05
C GLU A 155 -3.46 19.18 12.68
N THR A 156 -2.28 18.61 12.56
CA THR A 156 -1.59 18.56 11.25
C THR A 156 -2.31 17.63 10.27
N VAL A 157 -2.08 17.82 8.98
CA VAL A 157 -2.70 16.95 7.96
C VAL A 157 -2.15 15.52 8.06
N PRO A 158 -0.83 15.28 8.19
CA PRO A 158 -0.33 13.92 8.39
C PRO A 158 -0.95 13.23 9.60
N HIS A 159 -1.09 13.91 10.75
CA HIS A 159 -1.71 13.31 11.93
C HIS A 159 -3.18 12.95 11.69
N ALA A 160 -3.97 13.83 11.05
CA ALA A 160 -5.37 13.54 10.72
C ALA A 160 -5.50 12.32 9.80
N MET A 161 -4.58 12.18 8.82
CA MET A 161 -4.52 11.03 7.92
C MET A 161 -4.13 9.75 8.66
N LEU A 162 -3.10 9.79 9.50
CA LEU A 162 -2.69 8.68 10.35
C LEU A 162 -3.86 8.20 11.22
N ARG A 163 -4.49 9.13 11.94
CA ARG A 163 -5.66 8.83 12.77
C ARG A 163 -6.77 8.16 11.96
N THR A 164 -7.01 8.61 10.73
CA THR A 164 -8.04 8.04 9.85
C THR A 164 -7.68 6.62 9.39
N VAL A 165 -6.42 6.37 9.05
CA VAL A 165 -5.91 5.03 8.72
C VAL A 165 -6.07 4.08 9.91
N PHE A 166 -5.67 4.51 11.09
CA PHE A 166 -5.78 3.69 12.31
C PHE A 166 -7.22 3.45 12.75
N ALA A 167 -8.14 4.39 12.45
CA ALA A 167 -9.57 4.24 12.74
C ALA A 167 -10.32 3.36 11.73
N SER A 168 -9.70 2.98 10.61
CA SER A 168 -10.35 2.18 9.56
C SER A 168 -10.75 0.79 10.06
N VAL A 169 -11.67 0.14 9.34
CA VAL A 169 -12.09 -1.24 9.61
C VAL A 169 -11.14 -2.28 9.01
N SER A 170 -10.16 -1.87 8.21
CA SER A 170 -9.13 -2.75 7.66
C SER A 170 -8.40 -3.48 8.78
N PHE A 171 -8.14 -4.78 8.62
CA PHE A 171 -7.50 -5.57 9.69
C PHE A 171 -6.08 -5.09 10.01
N MET A 172 -5.41 -4.42 9.06
CA MET A 172 -4.07 -3.86 9.23
C MET A 172 -4.04 -2.39 8.79
N ALA A 173 -3.27 -1.58 9.51
CA ALA A 173 -2.98 -0.19 9.20
C ALA A 173 -1.47 -0.02 9.03
N ILE A 174 -1.04 0.57 7.91
CA ILE A 174 0.37 0.82 7.60
C ILE A 174 0.55 2.32 7.32
N ALA A 175 1.53 2.91 7.99
CA ALA A 175 1.94 4.28 7.77
C ALA A 175 3.41 4.34 7.36
N THR A 176 3.76 5.26 6.46
CA THR A 176 5.17 5.50 6.14
C THR A 176 5.85 6.26 7.28
N MET A 177 7.13 6.01 7.49
CA MET A 177 7.90 6.80 8.47
C MET A 177 7.91 8.28 8.14
N GLN A 178 7.91 8.63 6.85
CA GLN A 178 7.83 10.00 6.40
C GLN A 178 6.56 10.71 6.90
N ASP A 179 5.43 10.00 6.91
CA ASP A 179 4.16 10.55 7.37
C ASP A 179 4.10 10.64 8.90
N LEU A 180 4.66 9.65 9.61
CA LEU A 180 4.82 9.70 11.07
C LEU A 180 5.71 10.86 11.52
N LEU A 181 6.73 11.17 10.74
CA LEU A 181 7.67 12.29 10.97
C LEU A 181 7.17 13.61 10.36
N GLU A 182 6.01 13.63 9.74
CA GLU A 182 5.40 14.79 9.08
C GLU A 182 6.30 15.48 8.05
N LEU A 183 7.08 14.69 7.31
CA LEU A 183 8.02 15.20 6.32
C LEU A 183 7.31 15.59 5.02
N ASP A 184 7.82 16.60 4.35
CA ASP A 184 7.33 17.05 3.06
C ASP A 184 7.84 16.18 1.89
N GLY A 185 7.49 16.57 0.65
CA GLY A 185 7.82 15.81 -0.55
C GLY A 185 9.31 15.61 -0.84
N SER A 186 10.21 16.30 -0.14
CA SER A 186 11.66 16.06 -0.25
C SER A 186 12.08 14.70 0.30
N ALA A 187 11.24 14.11 1.17
CA ALA A 187 11.44 12.77 1.72
C ALA A 187 10.73 11.66 0.90
N ARG A 188 10.13 11.99 -0.25
CA ARG A 188 9.48 11.00 -1.12
C ARG A 188 10.44 9.90 -1.52
N MET A 189 9.99 8.64 -1.44
CA MET A 189 10.84 7.47 -1.69
C MET A 189 11.06 7.22 -3.17
N ASN A 190 9.98 7.24 -3.95
CA ASN A 190 10.01 6.91 -5.37
C ASN A 190 9.15 7.85 -6.21
N PHE A 191 9.67 8.20 -7.40
CA PHE A 191 8.93 8.90 -8.45
C PHE A 191 8.71 7.93 -9.60
N PRO A 192 7.51 7.38 -9.78
CA PRO A 192 7.22 6.44 -10.86
C PRO A 192 7.62 6.99 -12.23
N SER A 193 8.10 6.11 -13.11
CA SER A 193 8.54 6.44 -14.47
C SER A 193 9.75 7.38 -14.57
N THR A 194 10.54 7.52 -13.52
CA THR A 194 11.81 8.27 -13.52
C THR A 194 13.01 7.36 -13.34
N LEU A 195 14.16 7.79 -13.88
CA LEU A 195 15.44 7.09 -13.71
C LEU A 195 16.35 7.88 -12.77
N GLY A 196 16.84 7.19 -11.73
CA GLY A 196 17.77 7.77 -10.75
C GLY A 196 17.11 8.64 -9.68
N GLY A 197 17.83 8.89 -8.60
CA GLY A 197 17.36 9.72 -7.47
C GLY A 197 16.34 9.06 -6.53
N ASN A 198 15.76 7.93 -6.91
CA ASN A 198 14.78 7.20 -6.13
C ASN A 198 15.44 6.35 -5.04
N TRP A 199 14.68 5.98 -4.01
CA TRP A 199 15.10 5.08 -2.92
C TRP A 199 16.30 5.59 -2.10
N SER A 200 16.52 6.91 -2.08
CA SER A 200 17.68 7.56 -1.45
C SER A 200 17.40 8.05 -0.04
N TRP A 201 16.16 8.38 0.30
CA TRP A 201 15.82 8.86 1.64
C TRP A 201 16.11 7.81 2.71
N ARG A 202 16.63 8.25 3.83
CA ARG A 202 16.87 7.43 5.03
C ARG A 202 16.50 8.22 6.27
N MET A 203 15.81 7.56 7.18
CA MET A 203 15.59 8.09 8.53
C MET A 203 16.90 8.08 9.31
N THR A 204 17.14 9.11 10.09
CA THR A 204 18.24 9.16 11.06
C THR A 204 17.72 8.81 12.46
N GLU A 205 18.60 8.31 13.33
CA GLU A 205 18.23 7.82 14.66
C GLU A 205 17.60 8.92 15.55
N ASP A 206 18.07 10.16 15.42
CA ASP A 206 17.56 11.32 16.15
C ASP A 206 16.14 11.77 15.75
N GLN A 207 15.63 11.31 14.63
CA GLN A 207 14.25 11.59 14.20
C GLN A 207 13.22 10.73 14.93
N LEU A 208 13.58 9.56 15.44
CA LEU A 208 12.71 8.73 16.25
C LEU A 208 12.69 9.26 17.70
N THR A 209 11.94 10.31 17.91
CA THR A 209 11.82 10.97 19.21
C THR A 209 10.77 10.29 20.09
N PRO A 210 10.83 10.45 21.43
CA PRO A 210 9.78 9.98 22.31
C PRO A 210 8.37 10.48 21.93
N ALA A 211 8.25 11.69 21.38
CA ALA A 211 6.96 12.24 20.94
C ALA A 211 6.37 11.46 19.74
N VAL A 212 7.22 10.98 18.81
CA VAL A 212 6.78 10.12 17.69
C VAL A 212 6.29 8.77 18.22
N GLU A 213 7.03 8.19 19.16
CA GLU A 213 6.66 6.92 19.81
C GLU A 213 5.36 7.04 20.59
N GLU A 214 5.19 8.11 21.39
CA GLU A 214 3.96 8.39 22.16
C GLU A 214 2.75 8.57 21.24
N ASN A 215 2.89 9.32 20.13
CA ASN A 215 1.84 9.49 19.15
C ASN A 215 1.42 8.15 18.52
N LEU A 216 2.37 7.33 18.12
CA LEU A 216 2.08 6.01 17.54
C LEU A 216 1.43 5.08 18.58
N LEU A 217 1.91 5.10 19.82
CA LEU A 217 1.33 4.33 20.92
C LEU A 217 -0.10 4.76 21.22
N ASP A 218 -0.37 6.07 21.24
CA ASP A 218 -1.72 6.60 21.44
C ASP A 218 -2.68 6.12 20.35
N LEU A 219 -2.31 6.26 19.06
CA LEU A 219 -3.12 5.79 17.95
C LEU A 219 -3.37 4.28 18.01
N THR A 220 -2.34 3.47 18.29
CA THR A 220 -2.49 2.02 18.38
C THR A 220 -3.38 1.61 19.56
N THR A 221 -3.29 2.33 20.68
CA THR A 221 -4.07 2.05 21.89
C THR A 221 -5.54 2.41 21.69
N ILE A 222 -5.84 3.65 21.23
CA ILE A 222 -7.21 4.14 21.03
C ILE A 222 -7.97 3.23 20.05
N TYR A 223 -7.34 2.84 18.95
CA TYR A 223 -7.96 2.02 17.91
C TYR A 223 -7.77 0.51 18.07
N ARG A 224 -7.28 0.07 19.25
CA ARG A 224 -7.13 -1.35 19.59
C ARG A 224 -6.29 -2.15 18.58
N ARG A 225 -5.21 -1.54 18.07
CA ARG A 225 -4.28 -2.16 17.13
C ARG A 225 -3.01 -2.72 17.78
N ILE A 226 -2.99 -2.77 19.11
CA ILE A 226 -1.91 -3.40 19.88
C ILE A 226 -2.10 -4.92 19.79
N ASN A 227 -1.03 -5.63 19.43
CA ASN A 227 -1.01 -7.08 19.57
C ASN A 227 -0.66 -7.44 21.01
N GLU A 228 -1.64 -7.81 21.80
CA GLU A 228 -1.49 -8.14 23.23
C GLU A 228 -0.45 -9.24 23.46
N ASN A 229 -0.29 -10.18 22.51
CA ASN A 229 0.72 -11.25 22.60
C ASN A 229 2.16 -10.76 22.51
N LEU A 230 2.41 -9.55 22.02
CA LEU A 230 3.75 -8.95 21.97
C LEU A 230 4.07 -8.10 23.21
N VAL A 231 3.06 -7.67 23.96
CA VAL A 231 3.24 -6.84 25.17
C VAL A 231 3.70 -7.70 26.33
N ASP A 232 3.22 -8.94 26.46
CA ASP A 232 3.55 -9.84 27.57
C ASP A 232 4.96 -10.47 27.46
N SER A 233 5.65 -10.35 26.32
CA SER A 233 7.00 -10.91 26.15
C SER A 233 8.14 -10.05 26.72
N ASN A 234 7.85 -8.87 27.24
CA ASN A 234 8.82 -7.91 27.76
C ASN A 234 8.66 -7.60 29.27
N GLN A 235 7.92 -8.47 30.03
CA GLN A 235 7.86 -8.39 31.50
C GLN A 235 8.76 -9.43 32.17
#